data_40750273596443e369c72a33893da91f
#
_entry.id   40750273596443e369c72a33893da91f
#
_cell.length_a   1.000
_cell.length_b   1.000
_cell.length_c   1.000
_cell.angle_alpha   90.00
_cell.angle_beta   90.00
_cell.angle_gamma   90.00
#
_symmetry.space_group_name_H-M   'P 1'
#
loop_
_entity.id
_entity.type
_entity.pdbx_description
1 polymer ?
#
loop_
_entity_poly.entity_id
_entity_poly.type
_entity_poly.pdbx_seq_one_letter_code
_entity_poly.pdbx_strand_id
1 'polypeptide(L)'
;MTTATLSRAQISHRKLALGANLVRNMKASDALLTLSFQVQKSCQLIHKLLLSAIANAENNHNIDPDSLVIDIINVGPATRLKRFHARGRGRSAPIRKHYSNITITLKSQTN
;
A
#
# COMPACT_ATOMS: atom_id res chain seq x y z
N MET A 1 7.12 -14.53 9.34
CA MET A 1 6.66 -13.22 8.82
C MET A 1 5.78 -13.41 7.60
N THR A 2 4.76 -12.61 7.49
CA THR A 2 3.81 -12.68 6.38
C THR A 2 3.87 -11.39 5.59
N THR A 3 3.94 -11.52 4.28
CA THR A 3 4.12 -10.37 3.39
C THR A 3 3.00 -10.33 2.34
N ALA A 4 2.50 -9.14 2.06
CA ALA A 4 1.61 -8.90 0.93
C ALA A 4 2.15 -7.73 0.13
N THR A 5 2.05 -7.83 -1.19
CA THR A 5 2.58 -6.84 -2.11
C THR A 5 1.51 -6.39 -3.08
N LEU A 6 1.40 -5.08 -3.27
CA LEU A 6 0.59 -4.48 -4.31
C LEU A 6 1.54 -3.83 -5.32
N SER A 7 1.54 -4.35 -6.54
CA SER A 7 2.39 -3.84 -7.60
C SER A 7 1.61 -2.91 -8.51
N ARG A 8 2.25 -1.84 -8.97
CA ARG A 8 1.70 -0.89 -9.94
C ARG A 8 0.39 -0.26 -9.50
N ALA A 9 0.31 0.14 -8.22
CA ALA A 9 -0.81 0.94 -7.78
C ALA A 9 -0.79 2.30 -8.48
N GLN A 10 -1.92 2.72 -9.05
CA GLN A 10 -2.00 3.97 -9.81
C GLN A 10 -2.09 5.17 -8.88
N ILE A 11 -1.00 5.46 -8.21
CA ILE A 11 -0.88 6.55 -7.26
C ILE A 11 0.60 6.90 -7.11
N SER A 12 0.92 8.15 -6.83
CA SER A 12 2.31 8.53 -6.59
C SER A 12 2.81 7.95 -5.27
N HIS A 13 4.09 7.58 -5.22
CA HIS A 13 4.67 7.00 -4.01
C HIS A 13 4.66 7.96 -2.82
N ARG A 14 4.66 9.27 -3.07
CA ARG A 14 4.58 10.28 -2.00
C ARG A 14 3.24 10.23 -1.28
N LYS A 15 2.14 10.14 -2.03
CA LYS A 15 0.80 10.04 -1.46
C LYS A 15 0.62 8.72 -0.72
N LEU A 16 1.15 7.64 -1.29
CA LEU A 16 1.06 6.32 -0.68
C LEU A 16 1.87 6.26 0.62
N ALA A 17 3.03 6.91 0.65
CA ALA A 17 3.87 6.96 1.85
C ALA A 17 3.18 7.71 2.99
N LEU A 18 2.41 8.74 2.69
CA LEU A 18 1.64 9.45 3.72
C LEU A 18 0.64 8.53 4.41
N GLY A 19 -0.08 7.70 3.62
CA GLY A 19 -0.98 6.72 4.19
C GLY A 19 -0.26 5.64 5.00
N ALA A 20 0.89 5.18 4.50
CA ALA A 20 1.69 4.18 5.20
C ALA A 20 2.19 4.68 6.55
N ASN A 21 2.59 5.95 6.63
CA ASN A 21 3.10 6.53 7.88
C ASN A 21 2.04 6.61 8.98
N LEU A 22 0.76 6.65 8.61
CA LEU A 22 -0.33 6.67 9.60
C LEU A 22 -0.41 5.38 10.41
N VAL A 23 -0.01 4.26 9.83
CA VAL A 23 -0.21 2.94 10.42
C VAL A 23 1.09 2.18 10.70
N ARG A 24 2.22 2.83 10.51
CA ARG A 24 3.52 2.19 10.73
C ARG A 24 3.68 1.79 12.19
N ASN A 25 4.08 0.55 12.42
CA ASN A 25 4.30 -0.02 13.76
C ASN A 25 3.03 -0.18 14.61
N MET A 26 1.85 -0.11 14.01
CA MET A 26 0.60 -0.34 14.72
C MET A 26 0.21 -1.82 14.70
N LYS A 27 -0.63 -2.21 15.64
CA LYS A 27 -1.31 -3.50 15.54
C LYS A 27 -2.18 -3.52 14.28
N ALA A 28 -2.27 -4.68 13.64
CA ALA A 28 -3.02 -4.81 12.40
C ALA A 28 -4.49 -4.41 12.57
N SER A 29 -5.12 -4.82 13.68
CA SER A 29 -6.52 -4.46 13.94
C SER A 29 -6.71 -2.96 14.12
N ASP A 30 -5.80 -2.30 14.83
CA ASP A 30 -5.85 -0.84 15.02
C ASP A 30 -5.61 -0.11 13.71
N ALA A 31 -4.70 -0.62 12.89
CA ALA A 31 -4.40 -0.05 11.58
C ALA A 31 -5.62 -0.15 10.65
N LEU A 32 -6.31 -1.28 10.64
CA LEU A 32 -7.53 -1.43 9.84
C LEU A 32 -8.58 -0.40 10.24
N LEU A 33 -8.76 -0.22 11.54
CA LEU A 33 -9.72 0.75 12.05
C LEU A 33 -9.35 2.17 11.65
N THR A 34 -8.09 2.54 11.82
CA THR A 34 -7.59 3.87 11.46
C THR A 34 -7.78 4.15 9.97
N LEU A 35 -7.42 3.19 9.11
CA LEU A 35 -7.54 3.34 7.66
C LEU A 35 -8.99 3.41 7.20
N SER A 36 -9.91 2.72 7.89
CA SER A 36 -11.32 2.71 7.52
C SER A 36 -11.99 4.08 7.66
N PHE A 37 -11.46 4.94 8.53
CA PHE A 37 -11.99 6.29 8.73
C PHE A 37 -11.42 7.32 7.76
N GLN A 38 -10.42 6.94 6.97
CA GLN A 38 -9.78 7.86 6.02
C GLN A 38 -10.46 7.74 4.65
N VAL A 39 -10.68 8.88 4.01
CA VAL A 39 -11.30 8.91 2.67
C VAL A 39 -10.27 8.97 1.55
N GLN A 40 -9.00 9.14 1.88
CA GLN A 40 -7.93 9.26 0.89
C GLN A 40 -7.72 7.93 0.15
N LYS A 41 -7.43 8.02 -1.15
CA LYS A 41 -7.20 6.85 -1.99
C LYS A 41 -6.05 5.98 -1.47
N SER A 42 -4.97 6.61 -1.00
CA SER A 42 -3.81 5.91 -0.46
C SER A 42 -4.21 5.01 0.72
N CYS A 43 -5.04 5.53 1.62
CA CYS A 43 -5.49 4.78 2.79
C CYS A 43 -6.40 3.62 2.39
N GLN A 44 -7.25 3.79 1.38
CA GLN A 44 -8.10 2.73 0.87
C GLN A 44 -7.28 1.59 0.26
N LEU A 45 -6.24 1.93 -0.50
CA LEU A 45 -5.35 0.94 -1.10
C LEU A 45 -4.59 0.15 -0.03
N ILE A 46 -4.07 0.85 0.96
CA ILE A 46 -3.33 0.22 2.08
C ILE A 46 -4.28 -0.66 2.90
N HIS A 47 -5.50 -0.22 3.12
CA HIS A 47 -6.52 -1.01 3.82
C HIS A 47 -6.76 -2.35 3.14
N LYS A 48 -6.95 -2.33 1.82
CA LYS A 48 -7.15 -3.56 1.04
C LYS A 48 -5.93 -4.48 1.11
N LEU A 49 -4.73 -3.90 0.99
CA LEU A 49 -3.51 -4.67 1.05
C LEU A 49 -3.30 -5.29 2.44
N LEU A 50 -3.62 -4.54 3.48
CA LEU A 50 -3.52 -5.03 4.87
C LEU A 50 -4.48 -6.19 5.11
N LEU A 51 -5.71 -6.10 4.60
CA LEU A 51 -6.67 -7.21 4.67
C LEU A 51 -6.10 -8.46 4.00
N SER A 52 -5.47 -8.30 2.84
CA SER A 52 -4.84 -9.41 2.12
C SER A 52 -3.70 -10.02 2.94
N ALA A 53 -2.87 -9.19 3.56
CA ALA A 53 -1.77 -9.66 4.39
C ALA A 53 -2.26 -10.43 5.61
N ILE A 54 -3.31 -9.94 6.26
CA ILE A 54 -3.92 -10.61 7.42
C ILE A 54 -4.50 -11.96 7.00
N ALA A 55 -5.20 -12.01 5.85
CA ALA A 55 -5.74 -13.25 5.33
C ALA A 55 -4.63 -14.26 5.02
N ASN A 56 -3.51 -13.81 4.47
CA ASN A 56 -2.37 -14.68 4.21
C ASN A 56 -1.79 -15.26 5.51
N ALA A 57 -1.68 -14.45 6.55
CA ALA A 57 -1.18 -14.89 7.84
C ALA A 57 -2.09 -15.94 8.46
N GLU A 58 -3.40 -15.71 8.41
CA GLU A 58 -4.38 -16.63 8.97
C GLU A 58 -4.47 -17.93 8.20
N ASN A 59 -4.61 -17.86 6.87
CA ASN A 59 -4.90 -19.02 6.04
C ASN A 59 -3.66 -19.84 5.69
N ASN A 60 -2.52 -19.19 5.49
CA ASN A 60 -1.30 -19.86 5.02
C ASN A 60 -0.33 -20.21 6.14
N HIS A 61 -0.38 -19.48 7.24
CA HIS A 61 0.57 -19.65 8.35
C HIS A 61 -0.10 -19.94 9.67
N ASN A 62 -1.41 -20.03 9.73
CA ASN A 62 -2.21 -20.32 10.92
C ASN A 62 -1.90 -19.38 12.09
N ILE A 63 -1.63 -18.12 11.80
CA ILE A 63 -1.34 -17.11 12.81
C ILE A 63 -2.65 -16.44 13.22
N ASP A 64 -2.82 -16.24 14.54
CA ASP A 64 -3.98 -15.53 15.07
C ASP A 64 -3.95 -14.08 14.58
N PRO A 65 -5.00 -13.60 13.88
CA PRO A 65 -5.04 -12.22 13.41
C PRO A 65 -4.88 -11.18 14.53
N ASP A 66 -5.33 -11.49 15.73
CA ASP A 66 -5.25 -10.55 16.86
C ASP A 66 -3.82 -10.33 17.35
N SER A 67 -2.90 -11.23 17.01
CA SER A 67 -1.50 -11.11 17.40
C SER A 67 -0.62 -10.41 16.39
N LEU A 68 -1.19 -9.98 15.25
CA LEU A 68 -0.41 -9.41 14.16
C LEU A 68 -0.10 -7.93 14.40
N VAL A 69 1.13 -7.57 14.09
CA VAL A 69 1.62 -6.19 14.13
C VAL A 69 2.26 -5.87 12.79
N ILE A 70 2.09 -4.65 12.31
CA ILE A 70 2.77 -4.20 11.10
C ILE A 70 4.23 -3.99 11.43
N ASP A 71 5.10 -4.79 10.82
CA ASP A 71 6.54 -4.72 11.04
C ASP A 71 7.17 -3.68 10.10
N ILE A 72 6.99 -3.89 8.81
CA ILE A 72 7.60 -3.05 7.79
C ILE A 72 6.55 -2.72 6.73
N ILE A 73 6.51 -1.45 6.32
CA ILE A 73 5.79 -1.01 5.13
C ILE A 73 6.80 -0.34 4.22
N ASN A 74 7.04 -0.94 3.07
CA ASN A 74 7.92 -0.37 2.05
C ASN A 74 7.08 0.18 0.92
N VAL A 75 7.28 1.45 0.59
CA VAL A 75 6.64 2.13 -0.51
C VAL A 75 7.72 2.65 -1.45
N GLY A 76 7.59 2.36 -2.72
CA GLY A 76 8.56 2.83 -3.70
C GLY A 76 7.94 3.09 -5.05
N PRO A 77 8.65 3.84 -5.91
CA PRO A 77 8.18 4.08 -7.27
C PRO A 77 8.22 2.79 -8.08
N ALA A 78 7.19 2.60 -8.90
CA ALA A 78 7.16 1.53 -9.89
C ALA A 78 7.46 2.14 -11.27
N THR A 79 7.06 1.44 -12.32
CA THR A 79 7.24 1.90 -13.69
C THR A 79 6.55 3.24 -13.92
N ARG A 80 7.28 4.18 -14.49
CA ARG A 80 6.72 5.45 -14.94
C ARG A 80 6.46 5.37 -16.43
N LEU A 81 5.22 5.61 -16.82
CA LEU A 81 4.85 5.67 -18.22
C LEU A 81 4.85 7.13 -18.65
N LYS A 82 5.70 7.44 -19.65
CA LYS A 82 5.67 8.75 -20.31
C LYS A 82 4.88 8.59 -21.59
N ARG A 83 3.82 9.37 -21.72
CA ARG A 83 3.02 9.42 -22.92
C ARG A 83 2.98 10.85 -23.43
N PHE A 84 2.98 10.99 -24.75
CA PHE A 84 2.87 12.29 -25.39
C PHE A 84 1.49 12.41 -26.01
N HIS A 85 0.80 13.51 -25.69
CA HIS A 85 -0.42 13.88 -26.38
C HIS A 85 -0.08 14.87 -27.47
N ALA A 86 -0.43 14.54 -28.71
CA ALA A 86 -0.42 15.50 -29.79
C ALA A 86 -1.50 16.54 -29.51
N ARG A 87 -1.09 17.79 -29.37
CA ARG A 87 -2.02 18.91 -29.24
C ARG A 87 -1.85 19.75 -30.48
N GLY A 88 -2.97 20.31 -31.02
CA GLY A 88 -3.06 21.00 -32.28
C GLY A 88 -1.77 21.70 -32.70
N ARG A 89 -1.52 21.80 -34.00
CA ARG A 89 -0.28 22.36 -34.60
C ARG A 89 0.98 21.57 -34.32
N GLY A 90 0.85 20.27 -34.08
CA GLY A 90 2.00 19.40 -33.87
C GLY A 90 2.70 19.51 -32.51
N ARG A 91 2.13 20.26 -31.57
CA ARG A 91 2.69 20.33 -30.22
C ARG A 91 2.35 19.06 -29.46
N SER A 92 3.33 18.51 -28.76
CA SER A 92 3.13 17.38 -27.87
C SER A 92 3.45 17.80 -26.45
N ALA A 93 2.66 17.33 -25.50
CA ALA A 93 2.90 17.54 -24.07
C ALA A 93 3.12 16.18 -23.41
N PRO A 94 4.17 16.02 -22.58
CA PRO A 94 4.41 14.76 -21.90
C PRO A 94 3.36 14.55 -20.81
N ILE A 95 2.78 13.36 -20.77
CA ILE A 95 1.93 12.94 -19.67
C ILE A 95 2.69 11.87 -18.90
N ARG A 96 2.87 12.11 -17.61
CA ARG A 96 3.52 11.15 -16.71
C ARG A 96 2.46 10.50 -15.83
N LYS A 97 2.33 9.19 -15.97
CA LYS A 97 1.51 8.40 -15.04
C LYS A 97 2.44 7.75 -14.03
N HIS A 98 2.18 8.02 -12.76
CA HIS A 98 2.98 7.47 -11.68
C HIS A 98 2.32 6.23 -11.12
N TYR A 99 3.12 5.18 -10.98
CA TYR A 99 2.71 3.94 -10.33
C TYR A 99 3.64 3.68 -9.16
N SER A 100 3.13 3.01 -8.15
CA SER A 100 3.89 2.70 -6.95
C SER A 100 3.74 1.24 -6.58
N ASN A 101 4.76 0.71 -5.92
CA ASN A 101 4.72 -0.60 -5.29
C ASN A 101 4.68 -0.41 -3.78
N ILE A 102 3.86 -1.22 -3.12
CA ILE A 102 3.81 -1.24 -1.67
C ILE A 102 3.86 -2.67 -1.17
N THR A 103 4.68 -2.90 -0.17
CA THR A 103 4.83 -4.20 0.49
C THR A 103 4.60 -4.02 1.98
N ILE A 104 3.69 -4.80 2.54
CA ILE A 104 3.44 -4.83 3.97
C ILE A 104 3.91 -6.17 4.53
N THR A 105 4.75 -6.11 5.55
CA THR A 105 5.22 -7.29 6.27
C THR A 105 4.63 -7.27 7.68
N LEU A 106 3.93 -8.33 8.02
CA LEU A 106 3.34 -8.52 9.34
C LEU A 106 4.17 -9.51 10.15
N LYS A 107 4.22 -9.29 11.42
CA LYS A 107 4.84 -10.23 12.36
C LYS A 107 3.88 -10.56 13.47
N SER A 108 4.06 -11.73 14.07
CA SER A 108 3.31 -12.13 15.25
C SER A 108 3.94 -11.47 16.47
N GLN A 109 3.10 -10.84 17.29
CA GLN A 109 3.57 -10.26 18.54
C GLN A 109 3.65 -11.38 19.58
N THR A 110 4.86 -11.77 19.93
CA THR A 110 5.11 -12.72 21.02
C THR A 110 5.35 -11.95 22.31
N ASN A 111 4.60 -12.31 23.31
CA ASN A 111 4.82 -11.76 24.65
C ASN A 111 5.99 -12.47 25.36
#